data_611eb95f454b133b043b182e8e5c0b33
#
_entry.id   611eb95f454b133b043b182e8e5c0b33
#
_cell.length_a   1.000
_cell.length_b   1.000
_cell.length_c   1.000
_cell.angle_alpha   90.00
_cell.angle_beta   90.00
_cell.angle_gamma   90.00
#
_symmetry.space_group_name_H-M   'P 1'
#
loop_
_entity.id
_entity.type
_entity.pdbx_description
1 polymer ?
#
loop_
_entity_poly.entity_id
_entity_poly.type
_entity_poly.pdbx_seq_one_letter_code
_entity_poly.pdbx_strand_id
1 'polypeptide(L)'
;MSLGNQITNSSTAYEMAGQRALQNRCLIVAAAGNHRQPPPPDTVGQPANSPSIMAVAAVDNQLRLAPFSCGSGSVAGSKVDIAGPGVAVYSSVPMPARYAVFNGTSMATPHVAGVAALWSQATGAKGFQLWHQLTSHARPLSLPVSDVGSGLVQTV
;
A
#
# COMPACT_ATOMS: atom_id res chain seq x y z
N MET A 1 3.20 6.10 4.39
CA MET A 1 3.87 7.08 3.50
C MET A 1 3.09 7.16 2.19
N SER A 2 2.26 8.18 2.04
CA SER A 2 1.43 8.40 0.84
C SER A 2 2.22 9.12 -0.27
N LEU A 3 3.41 8.66 -0.55
CA LEU A 3 4.36 9.19 -1.53
C LEU A 3 5.27 8.08 -2.04
N GLY A 4 5.93 8.33 -3.16
CA GLY A 4 6.91 7.43 -3.74
C GLY A 4 7.52 8.05 -5.01
N ASN A 5 8.49 7.37 -5.56
CA ASN A 5 9.09 7.69 -6.86
C ASN A 5 9.08 6.45 -7.78
N GLN A 6 9.48 6.65 -9.03
CA GLN A 6 9.48 5.58 -10.05
C GLN A 6 10.80 4.78 -10.08
N ILE A 7 11.64 4.90 -9.05
CA ILE A 7 12.87 4.13 -8.96
C ILE A 7 12.53 2.71 -8.52
N THR A 8 12.80 1.74 -9.39
CA THR A 8 12.42 0.34 -9.19
C THR A 8 13.47 -0.47 -8.42
N ASN A 9 14.72 -0.05 -8.41
CA ASN A 9 15.74 -0.69 -7.57
C ASN A 9 15.47 -0.39 -6.09
N SER A 10 15.54 -1.41 -5.24
CA SER A 10 15.41 -1.23 -3.80
C SER A 10 16.57 -0.37 -3.25
N SER A 11 16.26 0.48 -2.26
CA SER A 11 17.25 1.29 -1.57
C SER A 11 17.62 0.65 -0.24
N THR A 12 18.90 0.39 -0.03
CA THR A 12 19.41 -0.10 1.26
C THR A 12 19.02 0.82 2.43
N ALA A 13 18.99 2.13 2.20
CA ALA A 13 18.60 3.09 3.24
C ALA A 13 17.12 2.93 3.65
N TYR A 14 16.20 2.75 2.68
CA TYR A 14 14.78 2.50 2.99
C TYR A 14 14.57 1.14 3.64
N GLU A 15 15.27 0.10 3.17
CA GLU A 15 15.19 -1.22 3.78
C GLU A 15 15.68 -1.22 5.23
N MET A 16 16.82 -0.59 5.51
CA MET A 16 17.33 -0.43 6.88
C MET A 16 16.35 0.34 7.77
N ALA A 17 15.73 1.40 7.24
CA ALA A 17 14.72 2.16 7.97
C ALA A 17 13.47 1.31 8.25
N GLY A 18 13.00 0.52 7.28
CA GLY A 18 11.89 -0.41 7.42
C GLY A 18 12.15 -1.49 8.48
N GLN A 19 13.32 -2.13 8.41
CA GLN A 19 13.75 -3.12 9.39
C GLN A 19 13.81 -2.53 10.80
N ARG A 20 14.41 -1.35 10.94
CA ARG A 20 14.48 -0.66 12.23
C ARG A 20 13.10 -0.29 12.78
N ALA A 21 12.17 0.12 11.91
CA ALA A 21 10.80 0.38 12.29
C ALA A 21 10.12 -0.88 12.82
N LEU A 22 10.21 -2.01 12.11
CA LEU A 22 9.63 -3.29 12.53
C LEU A 22 10.23 -3.79 13.85
N GLN A 23 11.54 -3.67 14.05
CA GLN A 23 12.21 -3.98 15.32
C GLN A 23 11.68 -3.12 16.48
N ASN A 24 11.33 -1.86 16.21
CA ASN A 24 10.72 -0.95 17.17
C ASN A 24 9.18 -1.05 17.18
N ARG A 25 8.62 -2.17 16.69
CA ARG A 25 7.18 -2.45 16.70
C ARG A 25 6.34 -1.42 15.93
N CYS A 26 6.93 -0.76 14.93
CA CYS A 26 6.25 0.17 14.04
C CYS A 26 6.13 -0.44 12.64
N LEU A 27 4.95 -0.37 12.03
CA LEU A 27 4.71 -0.79 10.65
C LEU A 27 4.72 0.44 9.74
N ILE A 28 5.59 0.44 8.73
CA ILE A 28 5.56 1.45 7.67
C ILE A 28 4.69 0.92 6.52
N VAL A 29 3.69 1.72 6.14
CA VAL A 29 2.79 1.46 5.01
C VAL A 29 3.07 2.50 3.93
N ALA A 30 3.29 2.09 2.68
CA ALA A 30 3.67 2.98 1.58
C ALA A 30 2.88 2.71 0.29
N ALA A 31 2.67 3.75 -0.50
CA ALA A 31 1.99 3.69 -1.79
C ALA A 31 2.83 2.92 -2.83
N ALA A 32 2.24 1.95 -3.53
CA ALA A 32 2.93 1.14 -4.52
C ALA A 32 3.43 1.95 -5.73
N GLY A 33 2.73 3.04 -6.10
CA GLY A 33 3.03 3.89 -7.24
C GLY A 33 1.87 3.98 -8.23
N ASN A 34 1.88 5.03 -9.05
CA ASN A 34 0.77 5.38 -9.97
C ASN A 34 1.24 5.45 -11.43
N HIS A 35 2.27 4.71 -11.78
CA HIS A 35 2.91 4.81 -13.09
C HIS A 35 2.78 3.51 -13.91
N ARG A 36 1.75 2.71 -13.65
CA ARG A 36 1.47 1.51 -14.43
C ARG A 36 1.25 1.86 -15.89
N GLN A 37 2.07 1.30 -16.79
CA GLN A 37 1.94 1.42 -18.24
C GLN A 37 2.14 0.06 -18.89
N PRO A 38 1.31 -0.33 -19.89
CA PRO A 38 1.57 -1.52 -20.71
C PRO A 38 2.70 -1.27 -21.73
N PRO A 39 3.56 -2.26 -22.08
CA PRO A 39 3.65 -3.60 -21.50
C PRO A 39 4.49 -3.62 -20.23
N PRO A 40 4.25 -4.64 -19.34
CA PRO A 40 4.87 -4.72 -18.03
C PRO A 40 6.40 -4.85 -18.07
N PRO A 41 7.07 -4.61 -16.93
CA PRO A 41 6.48 -4.62 -15.60
C PRO A 41 6.46 -3.24 -14.94
N ASP A 42 5.30 -2.85 -14.51
CA ASP A 42 5.13 -1.68 -13.67
C ASP A 42 5.44 -2.02 -12.24
N THR A 43 6.69 -2.01 -11.93
CA THR A 43 7.19 -2.37 -10.62
C THR A 43 6.86 -1.32 -9.56
N VAL A 44 6.53 -1.78 -8.36
CA VAL A 44 6.42 -0.93 -7.18
C VAL A 44 7.66 -0.04 -7.05
N GLY A 45 7.43 1.26 -6.86
CA GLY A 45 8.50 2.24 -6.68
C GLY A 45 8.97 2.38 -5.23
N GLN A 46 10.06 3.12 -5.05
CA GLN A 46 10.52 3.45 -3.69
C GLN A 46 9.54 4.38 -2.97
N PRO A 47 9.38 4.24 -1.63
CA PRO A 47 10.05 3.30 -0.74
C PRO A 47 9.33 1.96 -0.59
N ALA A 48 8.14 1.80 -1.23
CA ALA A 48 7.28 0.62 -1.08
C ALA A 48 7.92 -0.68 -1.60
N ASN A 49 8.89 -0.59 -2.51
CA ASN A 49 9.65 -1.75 -3.01
C ASN A 49 10.69 -2.30 -2.02
N SER A 50 10.76 -1.76 -0.80
CA SER A 50 11.61 -2.29 0.26
C SER A 50 10.91 -3.43 0.98
N PRO A 51 11.54 -4.63 1.13
CA PRO A 51 10.90 -5.82 1.73
C PRO A 51 10.29 -5.59 3.12
N SER A 52 10.84 -4.67 3.90
CA SER A 52 10.37 -4.34 5.26
C SER A 52 9.34 -3.19 5.31
N ILE A 53 8.84 -2.75 4.17
CA ILE A 53 7.80 -1.71 4.03
C ILE A 53 6.59 -2.33 3.32
N MET A 54 5.39 -2.16 3.89
CA MET A 54 4.16 -2.70 3.32
C MET A 54 3.73 -1.87 2.12
N ALA A 55 3.65 -2.48 0.94
CA ALA A 55 3.24 -1.85 -0.31
C ALA A 55 1.73 -1.95 -0.53
N VAL A 56 1.08 -0.83 -0.82
CA VAL A 56 -0.38 -0.72 -0.98
C VAL A 56 -0.76 -0.40 -2.42
N ALA A 57 -1.54 -1.30 -3.04
CA ALA A 57 -2.20 -1.07 -4.32
C ALA A 57 -3.54 -0.34 -4.17
N ALA A 58 -4.05 0.20 -5.27
CA ALA A 58 -5.32 0.90 -5.33
C ALA A 58 -6.38 0.12 -6.10
N VAL A 59 -7.57 0.00 -5.51
CA VAL A 59 -8.78 -0.52 -6.16
C VAL A 59 -9.90 0.51 -6.15
N ASP A 60 -10.87 0.35 -7.08
CA ASP A 60 -12.06 1.18 -7.14
C ASP A 60 -13.20 0.60 -6.27
N ASN A 61 -14.36 1.27 -6.28
CA ASN A 61 -15.54 0.86 -5.54
C ASN A 61 -16.24 -0.40 -6.08
N GLN A 62 -15.83 -0.89 -7.26
CA GLN A 62 -16.25 -2.17 -7.84
C GLN A 62 -15.20 -3.27 -7.62
N LEU A 63 -14.18 -3.00 -6.79
CA LEU A 63 -13.07 -3.90 -6.48
C LEU A 63 -12.19 -4.24 -7.70
N ARG A 64 -12.19 -3.40 -8.71
CA ARG A 64 -11.30 -3.51 -9.87
C ARG A 64 -9.98 -2.80 -9.57
N LEU A 65 -8.89 -3.34 -10.10
CA LEU A 65 -7.59 -2.67 -9.99
C LEU A 65 -7.65 -1.30 -10.68
N ALA A 66 -7.16 -0.29 -9.98
CA ALA A 66 -7.01 1.04 -10.58
C ALA A 66 -5.99 0.98 -11.74
N PRO A 67 -6.30 1.53 -12.93
CA PRO A 67 -5.45 1.37 -14.11
C PRO A 67 -4.04 1.95 -13.97
N PHE A 68 -3.84 2.84 -13.03
CA PHE A 68 -2.55 3.44 -12.71
C PHE A 68 -1.76 2.68 -11.63
N SER A 69 -2.40 1.76 -10.87
CA SER A 69 -1.78 1.11 -9.71
C SER A 69 -0.65 0.18 -10.13
N CYS A 70 0.57 0.44 -9.66
CA CYS A 70 1.71 -0.44 -9.88
C CYS A 70 1.50 -1.80 -9.22
N GLY A 71 2.07 -2.84 -9.82
CA GLY A 71 2.04 -4.22 -9.37
C GLY A 71 3.42 -4.75 -8.99
N SER A 72 3.47 -5.99 -8.54
CA SER A 72 4.72 -6.72 -8.29
C SER A 72 5.43 -6.99 -9.61
N GLY A 73 6.63 -6.49 -9.76
CA GLY A 73 7.45 -6.70 -10.96
C GLY A 73 8.49 -7.82 -10.78
N SER A 74 9.35 -7.97 -11.80
CA SER A 74 10.47 -8.93 -11.78
C SER A 74 11.67 -8.47 -10.93
N VAL A 75 11.65 -7.24 -10.44
CA VAL A 75 12.73 -6.68 -9.62
C VAL A 75 12.62 -7.20 -8.19
N ALA A 76 13.73 -7.66 -7.64
CA ALA A 76 13.78 -8.15 -6.26
C ALA A 76 13.28 -7.09 -5.26
N GLY A 77 12.36 -7.50 -4.37
CA GLY A 77 11.71 -6.61 -3.41
C GLY A 77 10.44 -5.92 -3.93
N SER A 78 10.24 -5.87 -5.26
CA SER A 78 9.03 -5.29 -5.86
C SER A 78 7.84 -6.22 -5.64
N LYS A 79 7.06 -5.97 -4.60
CA LYS A 79 5.83 -6.71 -4.28
C LYS A 79 4.74 -5.75 -3.83
N VAL A 80 3.50 -6.13 -4.11
CA VAL A 80 2.33 -5.56 -3.47
C VAL A 80 1.93 -6.47 -2.32
N ASP A 81 1.66 -5.92 -1.16
CA ASP A 81 1.27 -6.71 0.03
C ASP A 81 -0.23 -6.74 0.25
N ILE A 82 -0.90 -5.62 -0.03
CA ILE A 82 -2.33 -5.45 0.24
C ILE A 82 -2.92 -4.35 -0.65
N ALA A 83 -4.23 -4.36 -0.84
CA ALA A 83 -4.94 -3.33 -1.59
C ALA A 83 -5.88 -2.50 -0.67
N GLY A 84 -6.12 -1.26 -1.06
CA GLY A 84 -7.06 -0.37 -0.42
C GLY A 84 -7.85 0.48 -1.42
N PRO A 85 -8.96 1.14 -0.99
CA PRO A 85 -9.71 2.08 -1.82
C PRO A 85 -8.84 3.25 -2.25
N GLY A 86 -8.64 3.44 -3.56
CA GLY A 86 -7.76 4.49 -4.09
C GLY A 86 -8.31 5.24 -5.30
N VAL A 87 -9.59 5.03 -5.65
CA VAL A 87 -10.23 5.71 -6.79
C VAL A 87 -11.44 6.49 -6.30
N ALA A 88 -11.58 7.73 -6.76
CA ALA A 88 -12.66 8.65 -6.42
C ALA A 88 -12.78 8.89 -4.90
N VAL A 89 -11.65 9.00 -4.21
CA VAL A 89 -11.60 9.23 -2.77
C VAL A 89 -11.86 10.69 -2.46
N TYR A 90 -12.99 10.98 -1.82
CA TYR A 90 -13.37 12.30 -1.33
C TYR A 90 -12.72 12.55 0.04
N SER A 91 -12.00 13.65 0.17
CA SER A 91 -11.31 13.98 1.42
C SER A 91 -11.07 15.48 1.55
N SER A 92 -10.64 15.88 2.75
CA SER A 92 -10.27 17.28 3.03
C SER A 92 -8.97 17.66 2.31
N VAL A 93 -8.94 18.89 1.82
CA VAL A 93 -7.78 19.51 1.18
C VAL A 93 -7.59 20.94 1.73
N PRO A 94 -6.42 21.57 1.51
CA PRO A 94 -6.21 22.96 1.93
C PRO A 94 -7.22 23.93 1.37
N MET A 95 -7.40 25.04 2.10
CA MET A 95 -8.19 26.19 1.62
C MET A 95 -7.63 26.70 0.26
N PRO A 96 -8.48 27.22 -0.62
CA PRO A 96 -9.91 27.53 -0.43
C PRO A 96 -10.87 26.37 -0.74
N ALA A 97 -10.38 25.29 -1.37
CA ALA A 97 -11.25 24.20 -1.86
C ALA A 97 -11.90 23.38 -0.75
N ARG A 98 -11.25 23.22 0.40
CA ARG A 98 -11.63 22.43 1.59
C ARG A 98 -11.79 20.94 1.35
N TYR A 99 -12.42 20.53 0.26
CA TYR A 99 -12.66 19.15 -0.12
C TYR A 99 -12.39 18.93 -1.60
N ALA A 100 -11.87 17.76 -1.94
CA ALA A 100 -11.67 17.33 -3.32
C ALA A 100 -11.72 15.80 -3.45
N VAL A 101 -11.83 15.33 -4.69
CA VAL A 101 -11.79 13.91 -5.04
C VAL A 101 -10.46 13.62 -5.72
N PHE A 102 -9.73 12.63 -5.22
CA PHE A 102 -8.46 12.20 -5.80
C PHE A 102 -8.41 10.70 -6.10
N ASN A 103 -7.52 10.36 -7.03
CA ASN A 103 -7.19 8.98 -7.38
C ASN A 103 -5.71 8.74 -7.10
N GLY A 104 -5.35 7.56 -6.60
CA GLY A 104 -3.96 7.19 -6.39
C GLY A 104 -3.78 6.09 -5.35
N THR A 105 -2.68 5.36 -5.43
CA THR A 105 -2.21 4.50 -4.34
C THR A 105 -1.91 5.33 -3.09
N SER A 106 -1.66 6.63 -3.26
CA SER A 106 -1.56 7.62 -2.18
C SER A 106 -2.86 7.77 -1.38
N MET A 107 -4.03 7.52 -1.99
CA MET A 107 -5.34 7.53 -1.32
C MET A 107 -5.64 6.18 -0.67
N ALA A 108 -5.19 5.08 -1.26
CA ALA A 108 -5.32 3.74 -0.69
C ALA A 108 -4.49 3.56 0.59
N THR A 109 -3.28 4.10 0.61
CA THR A 109 -2.34 3.97 1.73
C THR A 109 -2.90 4.45 3.08
N PRO A 110 -3.51 5.63 3.21
CA PRO A 110 -4.10 6.08 4.48
C PRO A 110 -5.30 5.24 4.92
N HIS A 111 -6.08 4.64 4.01
CA HIS A 111 -7.12 3.68 4.38
C HIS A 111 -6.51 2.45 5.06
N VAL A 112 -5.46 1.87 4.47
CA VAL A 112 -4.74 0.73 5.07
C VAL A 112 -4.13 1.12 6.41
N ALA A 113 -3.53 2.31 6.52
CA ALA A 113 -2.95 2.80 7.78
C ALA A 113 -4.03 3.00 8.87
N GLY A 114 -5.21 3.51 8.50
CA GLY A 114 -6.35 3.65 9.42
C GLY A 114 -6.86 2.30 9.92
N VAL A 115 -7.03 1.34 9.01
CA VAL A 115 -7.41 -0.05 9.37
C VAL A 115 -6.35 -0.69 10.25
N ALA A 116 -5.06 -0.48 9.96
CA ALA A 116 -3.96 -0.95 10.79
C ALA A 116 -4.05 -0.39 12.23
N ALA A 117 -4.42 0.88 12.39
CA ALA A 117 -4.62 1.48 13.70
C ALA A 117 -5.78 0.81 14.47
N LEU A 118 -6.90 0.50 13.80
CA LEU A 118 -8.03 -0.23 14.40
C LEU A 118 -7.61 -1.64 14.84
N TRP A 119 -6.90 -2.38 13.99
CA TRP A 119 -6.36 -3.69 14.36
C TRP A 119 -5.38 -3.61 15.54
N SER A 120 -4.48 -2.62 15.52
CA SER A 120 -3.55 -2.41 16.64
C SER A 120 -4.26 -2.10 17.95
N GLN A 121 -5.32 -1.29 17.90
CA GLN A 121 -6.15 -0.96 19.06
C GLN A 121 -6.89 -2.20 19.60
N ALA A 122 -7.52 -2.98 18.70
CA ALA A 122 -8.35 -4.11 19.09
C ALA A 122 -7.53 -5.31 19.61
N THR A 123 -6.35 -5.55 19.03
CA THR A 123 -5.57 -6.77 19.30
C THR A 123 -4.27 -6.55 20.07
N GLY A 124 -3.80 -5.31 20.17
CA GLY A 124 -2.46 -4.97 20.67
C GLY A 124 -1.32 -5.32 19.72
N ALA A 125 -1.61 -5.86 18.51
CA ALA A 125 -0.61 -6.22 17.51
C ALA A 125 0.14 -4.98 17.01
N LYS A 126 1.45 -5.12 16.77
CA LYS A 126 2.33 -4.05 16.34
C LYS A 126 3.42 -4.59 15.42
N GLY A 127 4.03 -3.72 14.60
CA GLY A 127 5.12 -4.09 13.70
C GLY A 127 4.75 -5.28 12.80
N PHE A 128 5.55 -6.34 12.81
CA PHE A 128 5.34 -7.51 11.98
C PHE A 128 4.06 -8.30 12.33
N GLN A 129 3.67 -8.34 13.60
CA GLN A 129 2.40 -8.97 14.00
C GLN A 129 1.20 -8.24 13.38
N LEU A 130 1.23 -6.91 13.36
CA LEU A 130 0.19 -6.11 12.72
C LEU A 130 0.17 -6.32 11.20
N TRP A 131 1.33 -6.40 10.54
CA TRP A 131 1.44 -6.78 9.13
C TRP A 131 0.73 -8.10 8.87
N HIS A 132 1.04 -9.13 9.66
CA HIS A 132 0.42 -10.44 9.53
C HIS A 132 -1.10 -10.38 9.72
N GLN A 133 -1.60 -9.64 10.71
CA GLN A 133 -3.04 -9.47 10.90
C GLN A 133 -3.73 -8.88 9.66
N LEU A 134 -3.17 -7.81 9.11
CA LEU A 134 -3.72 -7.14 7.94
C LEU A 134 -3.77 -8.06 6.71
N THR A 135 -2.69 -8.81 6.47
CA THR A 135 -2.60 -9.68 5.28
C THR A 135 -3.39 -10.96 5.41
N SER A 136 -3.44 -11.56 6.62
CA SER A 136 -4.19 -12.81 6.85
C SER A 136 -5.71 -12.62 6.90
N HIS A 137 -6.19 -11.42 7.22
CA HIS A 137 -7.62 -11.09 7.24
C HIS A 137 -8.07 -10.26 6.04
N ALA A 138 -7.18 -10.01 5.08
CA ALA A 138 -7.55 -9.33 3.85
C ALA A 138 -8.60 -10.14 3.08
N ARG A 139 -9.58 -9.46 2.49
CA ARG A 139 -10.57 -10.09 1.61
C ARG A 139 -9.92 -10.43 0.27
N PRO A 140 -9.83 -11.71 -0.12
CA PRO A 140 -9.30 -12.08 -1.43
C PRO A 140 -10.11 -11.43 -2.56
N LEU A 141 -9.42 -11.01 -3.61
CA LEU A 141 -10.01 -10.43 -4.81
C LEU A 141 -9.78 -11.36 -6.01
N SER A 142 -10.70 -11.35 -6.98
CA SER A 142 -10.55 -12.07 -8.25
C SER A 142 -9.58 -11.33 -9.19
N LEU A 143 -8.40 -10.96 -8.67
CA LEU A 143 -7.34 -10.23 -9.34
C LEU A 143 -5.99 -10.95 -9.10
N PRO A 144 -4.99 -10.76 -9.97
CA PRO A 144 -3.67 -11.35 -9.75
C PRO A 144 -3.08 -10.92 -8.41
N VAL A 145 -2.48 -11.85 -7.68
CA VAL A 145 -1.77 -11.56 -6.42
C VAL A 145 -0.64 -10.56 -6.62
N SER A 146 -0.01 -10.56 -7.80
CA SER A 146 0.99 -9.56 -8.19
C SER A 146 0.45 -8.12 -8.17
N ASP A 147 -0.85 -7.95 -8.32
CA ASP A 147 -1.49 -6.63 -8.43
C ASP A 147 -2.11 -6.16 -7.12
N VAL A 148 -2.57 -7.08 -6.28
CA VAL A 148 -3.35 -6.74 -5.07
C VAL A 148 -2.83 -7.40 -3.79
N GLY A 149 -1.75 -8.16 -3.87
CA GLY A 149 -1.21 -8.88 -2.72
C GLY A 149 -2.21 -9.85 -2.10
N SER A 150 -2.40 -9.76 -0.80
CA SER A 150 -3.37 -10.59 -0.05
C SER A 150 -4.84 -10.19 -0.32
N GLY A 151 -5.09 -9.08 -1.01
CA GLY A 151 -6.44 -8.59 -1.33
C GLY A 151 -6.80 -7.28 -0.63
N LEU A 152 -8.10 -7.01 -0.53
CA LEU A 152 -8.62 -5.78 0.07
C LEU A 152 -8.49 -5.81 1.59
N VAL A 153 -7.89 -4.78 2.17
CA VAL A 153 -7.80 -4.58 3.62
C VAL A 153 -9.20 -4.60 4.26
N GLN A 154 -9.33 -5.28 5.40
CA GLN A 154 -10.57 -5.36 6.17
C GLN A 154 -10.37 -4.86 7.59
N THR A 155 -11.39 -4.23 8.15
CA THR A 155 -11.44 -3.87 9.58
C THR A 155 -11.65 -5.11 10.46
N VAL A 156 -11.38 -4.94 11.75
CA VAL A 156 -11.73 -5.91 12.81
C VAL A 156 -13.24 -6.02 12.91
#